data_393693fbdff7387488a6873971abbc84
#
_entry.id   393693fbdff7387488a6873971abbc84
#
_cell.length_a   1.000
_cell.length_b   1.000
_cell.length_c   1.000
_cell.angle_alpha   90.00
_cell.angle_beta   90.00
_cell.angle_gamma   90.00
#
_symmetry.space_group_name_H-M   'P 1'
#
loop_
_entity.id
_entity.type
_entity.pdbx_description
1 polymer ?
#
loop_
_entity_poly.entity_id
_entity_poly.type
_entity_poly.pdbx_seq_one_letter_code
_entity_poly.pdbx_strand_id
1 'polypeptide(L)'
;MRYPALLGSLFVAGLFITLPAAAEEFYLKDGSKIVGKIVAYETDSFRVETSFGFAVIYKDRIERIVFEPGSKEAAAKAGPAPASPPAAKPAPKETAPPPPPPPVRIVEYVSGTRYVNETFRFQMFKPPTWRSYPQLVRPGGPLVAALGTPDETTLMLVGRENFNGDLTGYARLAENALQRTYADYRKQNERRTTVAGLPAFERDFTGEAEGRFWTGTALYFARGRDYFTILSLTAAGDTTNFQQTLLRKVVDTLEFLPE
;
A
#
# COMPACT_ATOMS: atom_id res chain seq x y z
N MET A 1 -14.95 -55.94 -41.97
CA MET A 1 -13.80 -56.73 -41.47
C MET A 1 -12.74 -55.80 -40.86
N ARG A 2 -12.38 -56.10 -39.62
CA ARG A 2 -11.18 -55.64 -38.87
C ARG A 2 -11.21 -54.27 -38.21
N TYR A 3 -11.58 -54.25 -36.93
CA TYR A 3 -10.91 -53.55 -35.85
C TYR A 3 -9.47 -54.12 -35.66
N PRO A 4 -8.48 -53.57 -34.92
CA PRO A 4 -8.57 -52.67 -33.77
C PRO A 4 -7.44 -51.63 -33.69
N ALA A 5 -7.45 -50.70 -32.77
CA ALA A 5 -6.45 -50.61 -31.71
C ALA A 5 -6.72 -49.46 -30.74
N LEU A 6 -6.92 -49.83 -29.49
CA LEU A 6 -6.81 -48.99 -28.28
C LEU A 6 -5.40 -48.40 -28.21
N LEU A 7 -5.33 -47.10 -27.85
CA LEU A 7 -4.17 -46.54 -27.15
C LEU A 7 -4.67 -45.56 -26.11
N GLY A 8 -4.49 -45.95 -24.85
CA GLY A 8 -4.89 -45.28 -23.68
C GLY A 8 -4.19 -43.96 -23.50
N SER A 9 -4.97 -42.90 -23.21
CA SER A 9 -4.45 -41.61 -22.80
C SER A 9 -4.28 -41.61 -21.29
N LEU A 10 -3.03 -41.67 -20.86
CA LEU A 10 -2.60 -41.61 -19.45
C LEU A 10 -2.84 -40.19 -18.94
N PHE A 11 -3.90 -40.00 -18.16
CA PHE A 11 -4.21 -38.76 -17.44
C PHE A 11 -3.25 -38.65 -16.27
N VAL A 12 -2.14 -37.90 -16.46
CA VAL A 12 -1.29 -37.50 -15.34
C VAL A 12 -1.99 -36.35 -14.62
N ALA A 13 -2.72 -36.71 -13.58
CA ALA A 13 -3.22 -35.76 -12.59
C ALA A 13 -2.00 -35.17 -11.85
N GLY A 14 -1.55 -33.99 -12.31
CA GLY A 14 -0.59 -33.16 -11.58
C GLY A 14 -1.21 -32.69 -10.28
N LEU A 15 -0.86 -33.36 -9.18
CA LEU A 15 -1.17 -32.93 -7.82
C LEU A 15 -0.40 -31.64 -7.54
N PHE A 16 -1.01 -30.48 -7.75
CA PHE A 16 -0.49 -29.20 -7.26
C PHE A 16 -0.61 -29.22 -5.74
N ILE A 17 0.47 -29.60 -5.08
CA ILE A 17 0.65 -29.38 -3.66
C ILE A 17 0.89 -27.88 -3.51
N THR A 18 -0.16 -27.13 -3.20
CA THR A 18 -0.02 -25.76 -2.68
C THR A 18 0.58 -25.89 -1.28
N LEU A 19 1.89 -25.70 -1.18
CA LEU A 19 2.55 -25.52 0.10
C LEU A 19 1.96 -24.26 0.74
N PRO A 20 1.40 -24.31 1.96
CA PRO A 20 1.00 -23.11 2.67
C PRO A 20 2.24 -22.21 2.80
N ALA A 21 2.17 -20.99 2.33
CA ALA A 21 3.19 -19.99 2.59
C ALA A 21 3.24 -19.79 4.11
N ALA A 22 4.33 -20.19 4.74
CA ALA A 22 4.54 -20.01 6.17
C ALA A 22 4.50 -18.51 6.47
N ALA A 23 3.50 -18.09 7.23
CA ALA A 23 3.34 -16.72 7.67
C ALA A 23 3.84 -16.60 9.11
N GLU A 24 4.63 -15.59 9.41
CA GLU A 24 5.08 -15.28 10.75
C GLU A 24 4.03 -14.44 11.50
N GLU A 25 3.92 -14.64 12.80
CA GLU A 25 3.05 -13.87 13.67
C GLU A 25 3.88 -12.91 14.54
N PHE A 26 3.61 -11.63 14.43
CA PHE A 26 4.26 -10.57 15.22
C PHE A 26 3.29 -10.11 16.31
N TYR A 27 3.66 -10.29 17.55
CA TYR A 27 2.95 -9.74 18.70
C TYR A 27 3.65 -8.47 19.12
N LEU A 28 2.90 -7.37 19.16
CA LEU A 28 3.43 -6.04 19.48
C LEU A 28 3.16 -5.70 20.94
N LYS A 29 3.99 -4.82 21.52
CA LYS A 29 3.89 -4.37 22.93
C LYS A 29 2.59 -3.63 23.24
N ASP A 30 1.87 -3.14 22.23
CA ASP A 30 0.55 -2.52 22.36
C ASP A 30 -0.61 -3.52 22.36
N GLY A 31 -0.30 -4.83 22.34
CA GLY A 31 -1.28 -5.91 22.29
C GLY A 31 -1.80 -6.25 20.90
N SER A 32 -1.36 -5.56 19.86
CA SER A 32 -1.76 -5.87 18.48
C SER A 32 -0.99 -7.07 17.92
N LYS A 33 -1.62 -7.77 16.96
CA LYS A 33 -1.03 -8.93 16.26
C LYS A 33 -1.02 -8.64 14.75
N ILE A 34 0.12 -8.83 14.13
CA ILE A 34 0.30 -8.77 12.67
C ILE A 34 0.71 -10.15 12.19
N VAL A 35 0.05 -10.64 11.15
CA VAL A 35 0.38 -11.91 10.49
C VAL A 35 0.85 -11.59 9.08
N GLY A 36 2.03 -12.11 8.70
CA GLY A 36 2.59 -11.87 7.37
C GLY A 36 3.97 -12.51 7.22
N LYS A 37 4.53 -12.41 6.02
CA LYS A 37 5.84 -12.96 5.67
C LYS A 37 6.90 -11.87 5.72
N ILE A 38 8.03 -12.10 6.38
CA ILE A 38 9.16 -11.17 6.33
C ILE A 38 9.75 -11.18 4.91
N VAL A 39 9.72 -10.02 4.24
CA VAL A 39 10.27 -9.85 2.90
C VAL A 39 11.56 -9.02 2.87
N ALA A 40 11.85 -8.26 3.94
CA ALA A 40 13.11 -7.56 4.13
C ALA A 40 13.45 -7.37 5.61
N TYR A 41 14.74 -7.42 5.91
CA TYR A 41 15.33 -7.11 7.22
C TYR A 41 16.05 -5.78 7.09
N GLU A 42 15.57 -4.78 7.83
CA GLU A 42 16.23 -3.47 7.94
C GLU A 42 16.92 -3.37 9.30
N THR A 43 17.76 -2.35 9.51
CA THR A 43 18.53 -2.21 10.74
C THR A 43 17.64 -2.22 11.98
N ASP A 44 16.54 -1.47 11.95
CA ASP A 44 15.63 -1.28 13.11
C ASP A 44 14.20 -1.79 12.87
N SER A 45 13.92 -2.40 11.71
CA SER A 45 12.59 -2.83 11.36
C SER A 45 12.57 -4.11 10.52
N PHE A 46 11.39 -4.71 10.44
CA PHE A 46 11.06 -5.76 9.49
C PHE A 46 10.04 -5.23 8.49
N ARG A 47 10.27 -5.48 7.21
CA ARG A 47 9.22 -5.31 6.21
C ARG A 47 8.50 -6.63 6.07
N VAL A 48 7.21 -6.63 6.37
CA VAL A 48 6.37 -7.81 6.41
C VAL A 48 5.27 -7.67 5.35
N GLU A 49 5.19 -8.65 4.47
CA GLU A 49 4.09 -8.78 3.53
C GLU A 49 2.89 -9.39 4.27
N THR A 50 1.78 -8.67 4.29
CA THR A 50 0.53 -9.09 4.93
C THR A 50 -0.54 -9.26 3.86
N SER A 51 -1.68 -9.85 4.21
CA SER A 51 -2.86 -9.92 3.33
C SER A 51 -3.39 -8.54 2.89
N PHE A 52 -2.94 -7.44 3.52
CA PHE A 52 -3.37 -6.08 3.26
C PHE A 52 -2.27 -5.21 2.62
N GLY A 53 -1.13 -5.79 2.22
CA GLY A 53 0.04 -5.09 1.70
C GLY A 53 1.25 -5.20 2.63
N PHE A 54 2.22 -4.28 2.49
CA PHE A 54 3.44 -4.31 3.28
C PHE A 54 3.29 -3.53 4.58
N ALA A 55 3.66 -4.15 5.70
CA ALA A 55 3.80 -3.50 7.00
C ALA A 55 5.29 -3.34 7.33
N VAL A 56 5.68 -2.19 7.88
CA VAL A 56 6.99 -2.00 8.50
C VAL A 56 6.80 -2.13 10.01
N ILE A 57 7.44 -3.13 10.60
CA ILE A 57 7.34 -3.43 12.03
C ILE A 57 8.69 -3.11 12.67
N TYR A 58 8.72 -2.09 13.54
CA TYR A 58 9.92 -1.72 14.26
C TYR A 58 10.26 -2.76 15.34
N LYS A 59 11.54 -3.14 15.43
CA LYS A 59 12.04 -4.17 16.36
C LYS A 59 11.77 -3.82 17.83
N ASP A 60 11.84 -2.54 18.18
CA ASP A 60 11.57 -2.04 19.53
C ASP A 60 10.10 -2.18 19.96
N ARG A 61 9.17 -2.32 19.00
CA ARG A 61 7.75 -2.50 19.24
C ARG A 61 7.31 -3.95 19.31
N ILE A 62 8.17 -4.88 18.96
CA ILE A 62 7.86 -6.30 18.98
C ILE A 62 8.03 -6.84 20.40
N GLU A 63 7.01 -7.52 20.89
CA GLU A 63 7.08 -8.29 22.11
C GLU A 63 7.54 -9.72 21.81
N ARG A 64 6.99 -10.32 20.74
CA ARG A 64 7.29 -11.72 20.38
C ARG A 64 7.02 -11.94 18.90
N ILE A 65 7.85 -12.79 18.26
CA ILE A 65 7.63 -13.31 16.90
C ILE A 65 7.43 -14.83 17.04
N VAL A 66 6.36 -15.34 16.42
CA VAL A 66 6.10 -16.79 16.32
C VAL A 66 6.30 -17.18 14.85
N PHE A 67 7.25 -18.07 14.63
CA PHE A 67 7.50 -18.67 13.32
C PHE A 67 6.74 -19.97 13.20
N GLU A 68 5.93 -20.16 12.15
CA GLU A 68 5.35 -21.46 11.89
C GLU A 68 6.43 -22.49 11.53
N PRO A 69 6.31 -23.76 11.97
CA PRO A 69 7.32 -24.79 11.74
C PRO A 69 7.36 -25.23 10.27
N GLY A 70 7.98 -24.43 9.43
CA GLY A 70 8.21 -24.64 7.99
C GLY A 70 9.32 -23.75 7.44
N SER A 71 9.71 -22.73 8.15
CA SER A 71 10.72 -21.73 7.75
C SER A 71 12.10 -22.07 8.40
N LYS A 72 12.70 -23.20 8.03
CA LYS A 72 13.99 -23.65 8.61
C LYS A 72 15.24 -23.15 7.85
N GLU A 73 15.21 -22.00 7.18
CA GLU A 73 16.39 -21.60 6.39
C GLU A 73 17.03 -20.25 6.73
N ALA A 74 16.66 -19.61 7.84
CA ALA A 74 17.31 -18.38 8.29
C ALA A 74 17.92 -18.39 9.69
N ALA A 75 17.94 -19.55 10.38
CA ALA A 75 18.46 -19.64 11.75
C ALA A 75 19.90 -20.18 11.88
N ALA A 76 20.68 -20.20 10.81
CA ALA A 76 22.06 -20.72 10.82
C ALA A 76 23.10 -19.61 10.63
N LYS A 77 23.18 -18.65 11.55
CA LYS A 77 24.40 -17.88 11.85
C LYS A 77 24.26 -17.07 13.16
N ALA A 78 24.06 -17.74 14.25
CA ALA A 78 24.43 -17.22 15.55
C ALA A 78 25.37 -18.24 16.19
N GLY A 79 26.66 -18.01 16.06
CA GLY A 79 27.71 -18.76 16.72
C GLY A 79 27.73 -18.48 18.23
N PRO A 80 28.36 -19.35 19.06
CA PRO A 80 28.32 -19.26 20.50
C PRO A 80 29.06 -18.02 21.03
N ALA A 81 28.50 -17.42 22.07
CA ALA A 81 29.06 -16.27 22.76
C ALA A 81 30.43 -16.58 23.34
N PRO A 82 31.47 -15.73 23.14
CA PRO A 82 32.69 -15.78 23.92
C PRO A 82 32.53 -15.04 25.25
N ALA A 83 33.20 -15.59 26.26
CA ALA A 83 33.25 -15.11 27.63
C ALA A 83 33.69 -13.64 27.77
N SER A 84 33.10 -13.00 28.79
CA SER A 84 33.37 -11.61 29.18
C SER A 84 34.84 -11.34 29.46
N PRO A 85 35.41 -10.26 28.89
CA PRO A 85 36.65 -9.66 29.40
C PRO A 85 36.34 -8.54 30.43
N PRO A 86 37.32 -8.14 31.25
CA PRO A 86 37.09 -7.32 32.44
C PRO A 86 36.86 -5.83 32.13
N ALA A 87 36.20 -5.18 33.09
CA ALA A 87 35.77 -3.81 33.13
C ALA A 87 36.76 -2.79 32.50
N ALA A 88 36.32 -2.13 31.44
CA ALA A 88 36.93 -0.95 30.87
C ALA A 88 36.15 0.32 31.23
N LYS A 89 36.87 1.42 31.48
CA LYS A 89 36.48 2.75 31.94
C LYS A 89 35.21 3.30 31.26
N PRO A 90 34.43 4.15 31.94
CA PRO A 90 33.22 4.74 31.37
C PRO A 90 33.53 5.60 30.15
N ALA A 91 32.98 5.19 28.99
CA ALA A 91 32.97 6.00 27.78
C ALA A 91 31.98 7.18 27.93
N PRO A 92 32.18 8.29 27.21
CA PRO A 92 31.28 9.43 27.24
C PRO A 92 29.87 9.02 26.88
N LYS A 93 28.87 9.48 27.61
CA LYS A 93 27.45 9.28 27.32
C LYS A 93 27.15 9.82 25.92
N GLU A 94 27.08 8.94 24.97
CA GLU A 94 26.47 9.23 23.64
C GLU A 94 25.02 9.62 23.88
N THR A 95 24.69 10.85 23.55
CA THR A 95 23.35 11.40 23.73
C THR A 95 22.41 10.57 22.84
N ALA A 96 21.48 9.86 23.43
CA ALA A 96 20.47 9.08 22.69
C ALA A 96 19.81 9.98 21.63
N PRO A 97 19.59 9.50 20.39
CA PRO A 97 18.90 10.25 19.37
C PRO A 97 17.50 10.66 19.88
N PRO A 98 17.03 11.86 19.50
CA PRO A 98 15.71 12.32 19.93
C PRO A 98 14.63 11.31 19.53
N PRO A 99 13.60 11.11 20.36
CA PRO A 99 12.50 10.21 20.04
C PRO A 99 11.85 10.62 18.72
N PRO A 100 11.43 9.67 17.88
CA PRO A 100 10.75 9.98 16.63
C PRO A 100 9.50 10.83 16.91
N PRO A 101 9.19 11.80 16.05
CA PRO A 101 8.00 12.62 16.22
C PRO A 101 6.75 11.74 16.27
N PRO A 102 5.74 12.10 17.09
CA PRO A 102 4.50 11.34 17.21
C PRO A 102 3.81 11.26 15.82
N PRO A 103 3.13 10.16 15.53
CA PRO A 103 2.44 9.99 14.24
C PRO A 103 1.41 11.11 14.06
N VAL A 104 1.41 11.74 12.89
CA VAL A 104 0.48 12.83 12.55
C VAL A 104 -0.94 12.27 12.55
N ARG A 105 -1.79 12.76 13.44
CA ARG A 105 -3.22 12.45 13.42
C ARG A 105 -3.85 13.20 12.26
N ILE A 106 -4.49 12.47 11.35
CA ILE A 106 -5.20 13.08 10.22
C ILE A 106 -6.55 13.62 10.73
N VAL A 107 -6.78 14.90 10.47
CA VAL A 107 -8.04 15.60 10.75
C VAL A 107 -8.77 15.79 9.45
N GLU A 108 -9.91 15.13 9.31
CA GLU A 108 -10.77 15.19 8.13
C GLU A 108 -12.24 15.25 8.53
N TYR A 109 -13.08 15.87 7.71
CA TYR A 109 -14.53 15.87 7.90
C TYR A 109 -15.28 16.01 6.58
N VAL A 110 -16.56 15.68 6.63
CA VAL A 110 -17.50 15.86 5.53
C VAL A 110 -18.56 16.88 5.94
N SER A 111 -18.76 17.91 5.11
CA SER A 111 -19.83 18.89 5.25
C SER A 111 -20.69 18.88 3.98
N GLY A 112 -21.85 18.23 4.06
CA GLY A 112 -22.72 18.02 2.91
C GLY A 112 -22.02 17.20 1.82
N THR A 113 -21.79 17.81 0.68
CA THR A 113 -21.10 17.21 -0.47
C THR A 113 -19.63 17.62 -0.56
N ARG A 114 -19.07 18.18 0.48
CA ARG A 114 -17.67 18.60 0.52
C ARG A 114 -16.89 17.75 1.52
N TYR A 115 -15.84 17.12 1.04
CA TYR A 115 -14.82 16.47 1.87
C TYR A 115 -13.69 17.46 2.10
N VAL A 116 -13.23 17.58 3.34
CA VAL A 116 -12.13 18.45 3.76
C VAL A 116 -11.10 17.65 4.52
N ASN A 117 -9.85 17.75 4.13
CA ASN A 117 -8.69 17.24 4.87
C ASN A 117 -7.90 18.46 5.40
N GLU A 118 -8.04 18.73 6.70
CA GLU A 118 -7.39 19.88 7.34
C GLU A 118 -5.88 19.66 7.50
N THR A 119 -5.47 18.42 7.77
CA THR A 119 -4.05 18.08 7.97
C THR A 119 -3.20 18.35 6.73
N PHE A 120 -3.70 17.97 5.57
CA PHE A 120 -2.99 18.17 4.29
C PHE A 120 -3.56 19.29 3.45
N ARG A 121 -4.50 20.06 4.04
CA ARG A 121 -5.05 21.32 3.53
C ARG A 121 -5.56 21.22 2.08
N PHE A 122 -6.44 20.25 1.84
CA PHE A 122 -7.17 20.14 0.58
C PHE A 122 -8.64 19.81 0.81
N GLN A 123 -9.45 20.13 -0.16
CA GLN A 123 -10.86 19.77 -0.22
C GLN A 123 -11.26 19.32 -1.61
N MET A 124 -12.36 18.60 -1.69
CA MET A 124 -12.93 18.15 -2.96
C MET A 124 -14.41 17.83 -2.81
N PHE A 125 -15.13 17.80 -3.91
CA PHE A 125 -16.50 17.33 -3.96
C PHE A 125 -16.57 15.85 -3.55
N LYS A 126 -17.52 15.53 -2.68
CA LYS A 126 -17.88 14.15 -2.31
C LYS A 126 -19.29 13.89 -2.80
N PRO A 127 -19.51 12.96 -3.74
CA PRO A 127 -20.85 12.55 -4.15
C PRO A 127 -21.72 12.19 -2.94
N PRO A 128 -23.02 12.51 -2.95
CA PRO A 128 -23.89 12.26 -1.80
C PRO A 128 -23.92 10.80 -1.34
N THR A 129 -23.85 9.86 -2.28
CA THR A 129 -23.87 8.41 -2.03
C THR A 129 -22.54 7.85 -1.56
N TRP A 130 -21.44 8.62 -1.66
CA TRP A 130 -20.12 8.16 -1.23
C TRP A 130 -19.92 8.39 0.25
N ARG A 131 -19.03 7.60 0.84
CA ARG A 131 -18.55 7.75 2.21
C ARG A 131 -17.04 7.90 2.25
N SER A 132 -16.50 8.44 3.35
CA SER A 132 -15.08 8.35 3.65
C SER A 132 -14.76 7.02 4.33
N TYR A 133 -13.52 6.56 4.16
CA TYR A 133 -12.98 5.33 4.73
C TYR A 133 -11.76 5.64 5.61
N PRO A 134 -11.95 6.31 6.76
CA PRO A 134 -10.83 6.68 7.63
C PRO A 134 -10.06 5.47 8.15
N GLN A 135 -10.69 4.31 8.23
CA GLN A 135 -10.06 3.06 8.65
C GLN A 135 -8.96 2.57 7.66
N LEU A 136 -8.99 3.00 6.39
CA LEU A 136 -7.94 2.71 5.42
C LEU A 136 -6.73 3.63 5.59
N VAL A 137 -6.93 4.77 6.24
CA VAL A 137 -5.91 5.81 6.43
C VAL A 137 -5.17 5.55 7.74
N ARG A 138 -3.90 5.16 7.65
CA ARG A 138 -3.09 4.86 8.83
C ARG A 138 -2.21 6.05 9.18
N PRO A 139 -2.08 6.41 10.48
CA PRO A 139 -1.15 7.44 10.92
C PRO A 139 0.28 7.13 10.44
N GLY A 140 0.91 8.11 9.77
CA GLY A 140 2.26 7.95 9.20
C GLY A 140 2.35 7.11 7.93
N GLY A 141 1.24 6.55 7.43
CA GLY A 141 1.18 5.87 6.15
C GLY A 141 1.10 6.85 4.96
N PRO A 142 1.34 6.36 3.73
CA PRO A 142 1.28 7.19 2.54
C PRO A 142 -0.16 7.60 2.17
N LEU A 143 -1.18 6.85 2.58
CA LEU A 143 -2.58 7.16 2.29
C LEU A 143 -3.09 8.22 3.27
N VAL A 144 -3.62 9.31 2.74
CA VAL A 144 -4.08 10.48 3.52
C VAL A 144 -5.57 10.76 3.39
N ALA A 145 -6.25 10.16 2.41
CA ALA A 145 -7.70 10.16 2.28
C ALA A 145 -8.18 8.95 1.47
N ALA A 146 -9.37 8.46 1.80
CA ALA A 146 -10.03 7.41 1.04
C ALA A 146 -11.55 7.67 1.01
N LEU A 147 -12.13 7.72 -0.18
CA LEU A 147 -13.54 7.95 -0.43
C LEU A 147 -14.07 6.90 -1.43
N GLY A 148 -15.35 6.62 -1.41
CA GLY A 148 -15.92 5.70 -2.40
C GLY A 148 -17.36 5.32 -2.13
N THR A 149 -17.89 4.44 -2.97
CA THR A 149 -19.23 3.87 -2.82
C THR A 149 -19.30 2.89 -1.63
N PRO A 150 -20.47 2.74 -0.99
CA PRO A 150 -20.62 1.86 0.18
C PRO A 150 -20.27 0.39 -0.05
N ASP A 151 -20.36 -0.08 -1.29
CA ASP A 151 -20.04 -1.44 -1.74
C ASP A 151 -18.57 -1.61 -2.17
N GLU A 152 -17.80 -0.53 -2.08
CA GLU A 152 -16.37 -0.50 -2.42
C GLU A 152 -16.05 -0.90 -3.87
N THR A 153 -17.03 -0.76 -4.76
CA THR A 153 -16.84 -0.99 -6.21
C THR A 153 -16.24 0.23 -6.90
N THR A 154 -16.29 1.40 -6.25
CA THR A 154 -15.65 2.64 -6.71
C THR A 154 -14.92 3.29 -5.55
N LEU A 155 -13.63 3.52 -5.73
CA LEU A 155 -12.76 4.09 -4.71
C LEU A 155 -11.92 5.24 -5.28
N MET A 156 -11.72 6.26 -4.47
CA MET A 156 -10.72 7.30 -4.67
C MET A 156 -9.80 7.32 -3.46
N LEU A 157 -8.53 7.07 -3.70
CA LEU A 157 -7.48 7.05 -2.70
C LEU A 157 -6.53 8.22 -2.96
N VAL A 158 -6.24 9.00 -1.94
CA VAL A 158 -5.27 10.09 -2.02
C VAL A 158 -4.06 9.71 -1.19
N GLY A 159 -2.94 9.55 -1.87
CA GLY A 159 -1.63 9.32 -1.26
C GLY A 159 -0.82 10.61 -1.19
N ARG A 160 0.06 10.72 -0.18
CA ARG A 160 1.04 11.79 -0.05
C ARG A 160 2.33 11.23 0.50
N GLU A 161 3.43 11.59 -0.15
CA GLU A 161 4.78 11.14 0.24
C GLU A 161 5.79 12.29 0.09
N ASN A 162 6.82 12.27 0.91
CA ASN A 162 8.01 13.07 0.65
C ASN A 162 8.91 12.28 -0.29
N PHE A 163 9.28 12.88 -1.41
CA PHE A 163 10.15 12.25 -2.39
C PHE A 163 11.32 13.18 -2.73
N ASN A 164 12.51 12.60 -2.82
CA ASN A 164 13.70 13.35 -3.20
C ASN A 164 14.03 13.08 -4.67
N GLY A 165 13.40 13.82 -5.56
CA GLY A 165 13.53 13.67 -7.00
C GLY A 165 12.54 14.56 -7.75
N ASP A 166 12.39 14.32 -9.04
CA ASP A 166 11.42 15.01 -9.88
C ASP A 166 10.09 14.22 -10.00
N LEU A 167 9.08 14.87 -10.59
CA LEU A 167 7.76 14.27 -10.77
C LEU A 167 7.80 13.01 -11.66
N THR A 168 8.71 12.96 -12.63
CA THR A 168 8.86 11.78 -13.50
C THR A 168 9.38 10.59 -12.72
N GLY A 169 10.38 10.80 -11.87
CA GLY A 169 10.93 9.78 -10.97
C GLY A 169 9.89 9.26 -9.98
N TYR A 170 9.10 10.18 -9.40
CA TYR A 170 8.00 9.81 -8.49
C TYR A 170 6.93 8.97 -9.20
N ALA A 171 6.44 9.44 -10.36
CA ALA A 171 5.43 8.73 -11.12
C ALA A 171 5.87 7.31 -11.53
N ARG A 172 7.17 7.13 -11.84
CA ARG A 172 7.74 5.81 -12.11
C ARG A 172 7.78 4.91 -10.87
N LEU A 173 8.17 5.47 -9.73
CA LEU A 173 8.18 4.72 -8.45
C LEU A 173 6.77 4.26 -8.07
N ALA A 174 5.80 5.16 -8.17
CA ALA A 174 4.40 4.86 -7.87
C ALA A 174 3.80 3.83 -8.85
N GLU A 175 4.13 3.91 -10.15
CA GLU A 175 3.73 2.88 -11.13
C GLU A 175 4.29 1.49 -10.77
N ASN A 176 5.55 1.41 -10.37
CA ASN A 176 6.14 0.14 -9.91
C ASN A 176 5.40 -0.43 -8.69
N ALA A 177 4.84 0.41 -7.83
CA ALA A 177 4.00 -0.04 -6.72
C ALA A 177 2.67 -0.61 -7.23
N LEU A 178 2.01 0.06 -8.19
CA LEU A 178 0.79 -0.46 -8.82
C LEU A 178 1.03 -1.82 -9.50
N GLN A 179 2.14 -1.97 -10.25
CA GLN A 179 2.50 -3.23 -10.90
C GLN A 179 2.69 -4.39 -9.91
N ARG A 180 3.10 -4.11 -8.69
CA ARG A 180 3.20 -5.14 -7.62
C ARG A 180 1.89 -5.42 -6.92
N THR A 181 0.99 -4.45 -6.90
CA THR A 181 -0.32 -4.54 -6.22
C THR A 181 -1.35 -5.24 -7.07
N TYR A 182 -1.35 -4.95 -8.38
CA TYR A 182 -2.34 -5.47 -9.31
C TYR A 182 -1.75 -6.59 -10.16
N ALA A 183 -2.30 -7.79 -10.06
CA ALA A 183 -2.03 -8.86 -11.02
C ALA A 183 -2.54 -8.44 -12.41
N ASP A 184 -1.89 -8.94 -13.47
CA ASP A 184 -2.23 -8.58 -14.85
C ASP A 184 -2.29 -7.07 -15.11
N TYR A 185 -1.47 -6.29 -14.39
CA TYR A 185 -1.39 -4.84 -14.58
C TYR A 185 -1.08 -4.51 -16.03
N ARG A 186 -1.91 -3.64 -16.62
CA ARG A 186 -1.72 -3.12 -17.98
C ARG A 186 -1.92 -1.62 -18.00
N LYS A 187 -0.85 -0.89 -18.30
CA LYS A 187 -0.95 0.53 -18.60
C LYS A 187 -1.66 0.70 -19.95
N GLN A 188 -2.74 1.50 -19.96
CA GLN A 188 -3.55 1.75 -21.14
C GLN A 188 -3.14 3.06 -21.83
N ASN A 189 -2.94 4.11 -21.04
CA ASN A 189 -2.66 5.43 -21.55
C ASN A 189 -1.78 6.21 -20.55
N GLU A 190 -1.08 7.22 -21.06
CA GLU A 190 -0.32 8.18 -20.25
C GLU A 190 -0.37 9.54 -20.91
N ARG A 191 -0.66 10.59 -20.12
CA ARG A 191 -0.65 11.96 -20.60
C ARG A 191 -0.24 12.94 -19.52
N ARG A 192 0.20 14.11 -19.95
CA ARG A 192 0.37 15.28 -19.08
C ARG A 192 -0.97 15.98 -18.92
N THR A 193 -1.26 16.43 -17.72
CA THR A 193 -2.49 17.14 -17.35
C THR A 193 -2.20 18.14 -16.23
N THR A 194 -3.24 18.68 -15.63
CA THR A 194 -3.17 19.51 -14.43
C THR A 194 -4.16 19.02 -13.38
N VAL A 195 -3.78 19.10 -12.11
CA VAL A 195 -4.64 18.84 -10.95
C VAL A 195 -4.51 20.01 -9.99
N ALA A 196 -5.61 20.64 -9.61
CA ALA A 196 -5.62 21.84 -8.76
C ALA A 196 -4.65 22.95 -9.27
N GLY A 197 -4.55 23.11 -10.60
CA GLY A 197 -3.62 24.05 -11.23
C GLY A 197 -2.15 23.63 -11.27
N LEU A 198 -1.80 22.47 -10.73
CA LEU A 198 -0.43 21.94 -10.70
C LEU A 198 -0.19 20.97 -11.87
N PRO A 199 1.00 20.99 -12.50
CA PRO A 199 1.38 20.00 -13.50
C PRO A 199 1.28 18.59 -12.96
N ALA A 200 0.68 17.68 -13.74
CA ALA A 200 0.46 16.30 -13.35
C ALA A 200 0.75 15.32 -14.48
N PHE A 201 1.06 14.08 -14.13
CA PHE A 201 0.95 12.93 -15.02
C PHE A 201 -0.32 12.16 -14.71
N GLU A 202 -1.03 11.77 -15.75
CA GLU A 202 -2.20 10.89 -15.65
C GLU A 202 -1.89 9.60 -16.39
N ARG A 203 -2.21 8.45 -15.73
CA ARG A 203 -2.06 7.11 -16.28
C ARG A 203 -3.33 6.32 -16.08
N ASP A 204 -3.88 5.83 -17.18
CA ASP A 204 -4.97 4.87 -17.14
C ASP A 204 -4.41 3.46 -17.16
N PHE A 205 -5.00 2.58 -16.37
CA PHE A 205 -4.56 1.20 -16.26
C PHE A 205 -5.71 0.25 -15.95
N THR A 206 -5.46 -1.03 -16.16
CA THR A 206 -6.32 -2.12 -15.69
C THR A 206 -5.48 -3.13 -14.93
N GLY A 207 -6.09 -3.90 -14.05
CA GLY A 207 -5.43 -4.95 -13.29
C GLY A 207 -6.37 -5.64 -12.33
N GLU A 208 -5.93 -6.73 -11.75
CA GLU A 208 -6.70 -7.54 -10.83
C GLU A 208 -6.15 -7.44 -9.42
N ALA A 209 -6.99 -7.15 -8.44
CA ALA A 209 -6.64 -7.15 -7.04
C ALA A 209 -7.84 -7.62 -6.20
N GLU A 210 -7.57 -8.42 -5.16
CA GLU A 210 -8.59 -8.95 -4.24
C GLU A 210 -9.73 -9.69 -4.95
N GLY A 211 -9.41 -10.41 -6.05
CA GLY A 211 -10.38 -11.16 -6.84
C GLY A 211 -11.33 -10.29 -7.67
N ARG A 212 -11.02 -9.00 -7.85
CA ARG A 212 -11.79 -8.07 -8.67
C ARG A 212 -10.91 -7.51 -9.79
N PHE A 213 -11.51 -7.36 -10.95
CA PHE A 213 -10.89 -6.63 -12.05
C PHE A 213 -11.19 -5.14 -11.92
N TRP A 214 -10.12 -4.34 -11.91
CA TRP A 214 -10.18 -2.90 -11.73
C TRP A 214 -9.78 -2.16 -13.00
N THR A 215 -10.51 -1.11 -13.29
CA THR A 215 -10.08 -0.04 -14.19
C THR A 215 -9.71 1.16 -13.32
N GLY A 216 -8.51 1.68 -13.50
CA GLY A 216 -7.99 2.76 -12.66
C GLY A 216 -7.38 3.90 -13.47
N THR A 217 -7.40 5.09 -12.87
CA THR A 217 -6.63 6.25 -13.30
C THR A 217 -5.78 6.70 -12.12
N ALA A 218 -4.48 6.79 -12.34
CA ALA A 218 -3.52 7.31 -11.37
C ALA A 218 -3.04 8.69 -11.82
N LEU A 219 -3.15 9.67 -10.92
CA LEU A 219 -2.68 11.05 -11.12
C LEU A 219 -1.53 11.31 -10.17
N TYR A 220 -0.44 11.84 -10.69
CA TYR A 220 0.77 12.14 -9.94
C TYR A 220 1.10 13.62 -10.10
N PHE A 221 1.25 14.33 -8.99
CA PHE A 221 1.61 15.76 -9.01
C PHE A 221 2.39 16.13 -7.75
N ALA A 222 3.02 17.31 -7.75
CA ALA A 222 3.81 17.79 -6.62
C ALA A 222 3.34 19.18 -6.19
N ARG A 223 3.31 19.42 -4.87
CA ARG A 223 3.12 20.74 -4.24
C ARG A 223 4.26 20.97 -3.26
N GLY A 224 5.20 21.80 -3.65
CA GLY A 224 6.42 22.01 -2.87
C GLY A 224 7.26 20.74 -2.78
N ARG A 225 7.43 20.22 -1.56
CA ARG A 225 8.16 18.97 -1.31
C ARG A 225 7.27 17.74 -1.20
N ASP A 226 5.97 17.95 -1.24
CA ASP A 226 4.97 16.89 -1.13
C ASP A 226 4.58 16.38 -2.51
N TYR A 227 4.68 15.08 -2.69
CA TYR A 227 4.22 14.39 -3.88
C TYR A 227 2.91 13.68 -3.58
N PHE A 228 1.95 13.86 -4.45
CA PHE A 228 0.61 13.30 -4.31
C PHE A 228 0.34 12.28 -5.39
N THR A 229 -0.35 11.23 -5.00
CA THR A 229 -0.98 10.27 -5.91
C THR A 229 -2.49 10.28 -5.66
N ILE A 230 -3.29 10.52 -6.69
CA ILE A 230 -4.73 10.23 -6.64
C ILE A 230 -4.96 8.98 -7.44
N LEU A 231 -5.47 7.95 -6.80
CA LEU A 231 -5.83 6.69 -7.43
C LEU A 231 -7.34 6.57 -7.48
N SER A 232 -7.90 6.64 -8.67
CA SER A 232 -9.32 6.48 -8.98
C SER A 232 -9.56 5.07 -9.50
N LEU A 233 -10.39 4.29 -8.83
CA LEU A 233 -10.61 2.87 -9.10
C LEU A 233 -12.09 2.58 -9.30
N THR A 234 -12.42 1.77 -10.31
CA THR A 234 -13.76 1.24 -10.53
C THR A 234 -13.66 -0.24 -10.86
N ALA A 235 -14.36 -1.08 -10.09
CA ALA A 235 -14.50 -2.49 -10.40
C ALA A 235 -15.33 -2.67 -11.68
N ALA A 236 -15.00 -3.70 -12.46
CA ALA A 236 -15.76 -4.00 -13.68
C ALA A 236 -17.24 -4.28 -13.35
N GLY A 237 -18.15 -3.68 -14.11
CA GLY A 237 -19.59 -3.79 -13.92
C GLY A 237 -20.39 -2.83 -14.80
N ASP A 238 -21.69 -2.88 -14.73
CA ASP A 238 -22.59 -2.09 -15.59
C ASP A 238 -22.48 -0.58 -15.38
N THR A 239 -22.03 -0.14 -14.22
CA THR A 239 -21.89 1.29 -13.86
C THR A 239 -20.48 1.85 -14.08
N THR A 240 -19.54 1.06 -14.60
CA THR A 240 -18.13 1.44 -14.72
C THR A 240 -17.93 2.81 -15.37
N ASN A 241 -18.50 3.06 -16.54
CA ASN A 241 -18.35 4.34 -17.27
C ASN A 241 -18.92 5.53 -16.49
N PHE A 242 -20.08 5.35 -15.86
CA PHE A 242 -20.69 6.38 -15.02
C PHE A 242 -19.79 6.72 -13.83
N GLN A 243 -19.29 5.72 -13.15
CA GLN A 243 -18.42 5.90 -11.98
C GLN A 243 -17.08 6.54 -12.36
N GLN A 244 -16.49 6.16 -13.47
CA GLN A 244 -15.26 6.81 -13.97
C GLN A 244 -15.48 8.29 -14.27
N THR A 245 -16.63 8.64 -14.89
CA THR A 245 -17.01 10.04 -15.13
C THR A 245 -17.18 10.81 -13.81
N LEU A 246 -17.78 10.16 -12.81
CA LEU A 246 -17.97 10.78 -11.49
C LEU A 246 -16.65 10.98 -10.76
N LEU A 247 -15.74 9.98 -10.79
CA LEU A 247 -14.39 10.09 -10.24
C LEU A 247 -13.63 11.27 -10.85
N ARG A 248 -13.70 11.45 -12.17
CA ARG A 248 -13.08 12.61 -12.85
C ARG A 248 -13.64 13.92 -12.33
N LYS A 249 -14.96 14.05 -12.19
CA LYS A 249 -15.58 15.25 -11.60
C LYS A 249 -15.12 15.52 -10.18
N VAL A 250 -14.91 14.47 -9.37
CA VAL A 250 -14.37 14.65 -8.01
C VAL A 250 -12.94 15.20 -8.07
N VAL A 251 -12.09 14.65 -8.93
CA VAL A 251 -10.70 15.14 -9.13
C VAL A 251 -10.69 16.60 -9.60
N ASP A 252 -11.57 16.96 -10.54
CA ASP A 252 -11.64 18.32 -11.10
C ASP A 252 -12.01 19.37 -10.06
N THR A 253 -12.60 18.98 -8.95
CA THR A 253 -12.96 19.87 -7.83
C THR A 253 -11.92 19.90 -6.72
N LEU A 254 -10.84 19.14 -6.85
CA LEU A 254 -9.79 19.17 -5.84
C LEU A 254 -9.13 20.55 -5.84
N GLU A 255 -9.06 21.14 -4.67
CA GLU A 255 -8.37 22.39 -4.43
C GLU A 255 -7.61 22.36 -3.10
N PHE A 256 -6.50 23.06 -3.04
CA PHE A 256 -5.75 23.24 -1.82
C PHE A 256 -6.26 24.46 -1.04
N LEU A 257 -6.43 24.27 0.26
CA LEU A 257 -6.80 25.36 1.15
C LEU A 257 -5.62 26.33 1.32
N PRO A 258 -5.88 27.64 1.46
CA PRO A 258 -4.84 28.62 1.74
C PRO A 258 -4.15 28.33 3.08
N GLU A 259 -2.90 28.74 3.22
CA GLU A 259 -2.09 28.60 4.44
C GLU A 259 -2.61 29.46 5.57
#